data_f8acc2bf95daf2698715ba4d36985cdc
#
_entry.id   f8acc2bf95daf2698715ba4d36985cdc
#
_cell.length_a   1.000
_cell.length_b   1.000
_cell.length_c   1.000
_cell.angle_alpha   90.00
_cell.angle_beta   90.00
_cell.angle_gamma   90.00
#
_symmetry.space_group_name_H-M   'P 1'
#
loop_
_entity.id
_entity.type
_entity.pdbx_description
1 polymer ?
#
loop_
_entity_poly.entity_id
_entity_poly.type
_entity_poly.pdbx_seq_one_letter_code
_entity_poly.pdbx_strand_id
1 'polypeptide(L)'
;CHLKNSKIVSTGGARVGGLIGWTSGYNNQNDGPVDTKVTLTNCSVENVTIEAKGSVGGLIGHAGANPATYHTITGCTVKDSTLKCTETGKSWRVGDLVGTANVGQVTVDAAPSASQNFLTQENASTQKPEDSIFGRKEVGTDGLMIIGNKVVAAGTAYGDIVNKNANEVLVEVSKGHWVKPKEDTVAMIGAKEYPNLTAAINEANTGDTVKLVNNVTENVTIPAAKTITLDLNGMTLTNVDDHTILNNGNLTIMGTGRVDNISHAKGALYNKGTVVINGGTFDRSRENGMNKGESGQNSWYTIKNVGTMTINDGATVQTAGNNAALGKFSSLVSNGYFNAGDYTNNRGLEQPILTIDGGTFRGGLNTIKNDDRAKLTINGGTFSNYYQAVVQNHNIAEITGGTFTAASDANAK
;
A
#
# COMPACT_ATOMS: atom_id res chain seq x y z
N CYS A 1 -17.96 17.10 -13.36
CA CYS A 1 -18.43 17.62 -14.68
C CYS A 1 -19.01 16.50 -15.52
N HIS A 2 -20.10 16.81 -16.26
CA HIS A 2 -20.72 15.84 -17.14
C HIS A 2 -21.04 16.51 -18.49
N LEU A 3 -20.48 15.94 -19.57
CA LEU A 3 -20.76 16.34 -20.94
C LEU A 3 -21.57 15.24 -21.62
N LYS A 4 -22.75 15.60 -22.15
CA LYS A 4 -23.66 14.64 -22.79
C LYS A 4 -24.23 15.18 -24.09
N ASN A 5 -24.56 14.27 -25.02
CA ASN A 5 -25.33 14.53 -26.22
C ASN A 5 -24.77 15.73 -27.02
N SER A 6 -23.49 15.80 -27.19
CA SER A 6 -22.80 16.98 -27.73
C SER A 6 -21.89 16.62 -28.90
N LYS A 7 -21.57 17.63 -29.73
CA LYS A 7 -20.59 17.49 -30.80
C LYS A 7 -19.54 18.59 -30.68
N ILE A 8 -18.27 18.19 -30.66
CA ILE A 8 -17.10 19.07 -30.64
C ILE A 8 -16.32 18.82 -31.93
N VAL A 9 -16.18 19.84 -32.79
CA VAL A 9 -15.43 19.75 -34.03
C VAL A 9 -14.40 20.85 -34.08
N SER A 10 -13.14 20.48 -34.37
CA SER A 10 -12.08 21.41 -34.61
C SER A 10 -11.41 21.11 -35.95
N THR A 11 -11.42 22.07 -36.87
CA THR A 11 -10.81 21.98 -38.19
C THR A 11 -9.33 22.39 -38.20
N GLY A 12 -8.86 23.03 -37.15
CA GLY A 12 -7.44 23.38 -36.95
C GLY A 12 -6.62 22.27 -36.33
N GLY A 13 -5.32 22.38 -36.27
CA GLY A 13 -4.40 21.46 -35.59
C GLY A 13 -4.55 21.56 -34.06
N ALA A 14 -5.68 21.16 -33.53
CA ALA A 14 -6.06 21.34 -32.12
C ALA A 14 -5.84 20.07 -31.28
N ARG A 15 -5.76 20.28 -30.00
CA ARG A 15 -5.80 19.25 -28.97
C ARG A 15 -7.18 19.31 -28.30
N VAL A 16 -8.00 18.30 -28.50
CA VAL A 16 -9.40 18.36 -28.13
C VAL A 16 -9.75 17.20 -27.20
N GLY A 17 -10.29 17.51 -26.04
CA GLY A 17 -10.89 16.57 -25.12
C GLY A 17 -12.34 16.97 -24.80
N GLY A 18 -13.12 16.02 -24.34
CA GLY A 18 -14.50 16.29 -23.94
C GLY A 18 -14.60 17.30 -22.78
N LEU A 19 -13.62 17.31 -21.89
CA LEU A 19 -13.56 18.24 -20.76
C LEU A 19 -12.41 19.22 -20.84
N ILE A 20 -11.23 18.77 -21.27
CA ILE A 20 -10.01 19.57 -21.30
C ILE A 20 -9.31 19.37 -22.64
N GLY A 21 -9.06 20.43 -23.37
CA GLY A 21 -8.31 20.36 -24.63
C GLY A 21 -6.82 20.11 -24.41
N TRP A 22 -6.19 20.89 -23.55
CA TRP A 22 -4.77 20.83 -23.27
C TRP A 22 -4.45 21.32 -21.86
N THR A 23 -3.50 20.64 -21.23
CA THR A 23 -2.90 21.06 -19.95
C THR A 23 -1.42 21.32 -20.11
N SER A 24 -0.89 22.30 -19.41
CA SER A 24 0.52 22.65 -19.43
C SER A 24 0.95 23.08 -18.02
N GLY A 25 2.15 22.72 -17.62
CA GLY A 25 2.79 23.32 -16.47
C GLY A 25 3.12 24.79 -16.74
N TYR A 26 3.32 25.54 -15.69
CA TYR A 26 3.69 26.95 -15.76
C TYR A 26 5.19 27.10 -15.52
N ASN A 27 5.85 27.85 -16.40
CA ASN A 27 7.26 28.22 -16.25
C ASN A 27 7.34 29.71 -15.92
N ASN A 28 7.53 30.01 -14.65
CA ASN A 28 7.77 31.36 -14.20
C ASN A 28 9.25 31.70 -14.44
N GLN A 29 9.50 32.73 -15.22
CA GLN A 29 10.88 33.18 -15.54
C GLN A 29 11.70 33.55 -14.30
N ASN A 30 11.04 33.91 -13.18
CA ASN A 30 11.71 34.32 -11.95
C ASN A 30 11.88 33.17 -10.93
N ASP A 31 10.94 32.21 -10.92
CA ASP A 31 10.89 31.14 -9.89
C ASP A 31 11.18 29.75 -10.46
N GLY A 32 11.43 29.65 -11.75
CA GLY A 32 11.65 28.39 -12.45
C GLY A 32 10.37 27.61 -12.76
N PRO A 33 10.50 26.33 -13.16
CA PRO A 33 9.36 25.49 -13.51
C PRO A 33 8.53 25.14 -12.30
N VAL A 34 7.21 25.30 -12.41
CA VAL A 34 6.23 24.94 -11.38
C VAL A 34 5.42 23.73 -11.83
N ASP A 35 5.47 22.66 -11.04
CA ASP A 35 4.65 21.49 -11.26
C ASP A 35 3.16 21.84 -11.17
N THR A 36 2.41 21.47 -12.19
CA THR A 36 0.97 21.69 -12.24
C THR A 36 0.22 20.40 -11.92
N LYS A 37 -0.79 20.49 -11.08
CA LYS A 37 -1.67 19.36 -10.72
C LYS A 37 -3.05 19.55 -11.33
N VAL A 38 -3.55 18.51 -11.99
CA VAL A 38 -4.88 18.47 -12.59
C VAL A 38 -5.63 17.27 -12.03
N THR A 39 -6.78 17.50 -11.41
CA THR A 39 -7.59 16.43 -10.84
C THR A 39 -8.98 16.43 -11.48
N LEU A 40 -9.37 15.29 -12.05
CA LEU A 40 -10.73 15.01 -12.50
C LEU A 40 -11.33 13.93 -11.59
N THR A 41 -12.45 14.25 -10.95
CA THR A 41 -13.12 13.32 -10.05
C THR A 41 -14.59 13.20 -10.41
N ASN A 42 -15.06 11.96 -10.62
CA ASN A 42 -16.45 11.64 -10.91
C ASN A 42 -17.01 12.45 -12.09
N CYS A 43 -16.19 12.60 -13.15
CA CYS A 43 -16.60 13.29 -14.37
C CYS A 43 -17.04 12.28 -15.44
N SER A 44 -17.93 12.68 -16.34
CA SER A 44 -18.33 11.81 -17.44
C SER A 44 -18.47 12.54 -18.78
N VAL A 45 -18.19 11.81 -19.84
CA VAL A 45 -18.47 12.16 -21.23
C VAL A 45 -19.31 11.04 -21.82
N GLU A 46 -20.51 11.34 -22.32
CA GLU A 46 -21.47 10.33 -22.76
C GLU A 46 -22.24 10.79 -24.00
N ASN A 47 -22.28 9.91 -25.01
CA ASN A 47 -22.93 10.17 -26.29
C ASN A 47 -22.42 11.48 -26.94
N VAL A 48 -21.08 11.60 -27.05
CA VAL A 48 -20.42 12.80 -27.59
C VAL A 48 -19.61 12.44 -28.83
N THR A 49 -19.69 13.27 -29.85
CA THR A 49 -18.79 13.18 -31.00
C THR A 49 -17.69 14.23 -30.86
N ILE A 50 -16.44 13.80 -30.83
CA ILE A 50 -15.26 14.67 -30.83
C ILE A 50 -14.46 14.40 -32.09
N GLU A 51 -14.31 15.42 -32.93
CA GLU A 51 -13.57 15.34 -34.17
C GLU A 51 -12.57 16.50 -34.26
N ALA A 52 -11.29 16.18 -34.45
CA ALA A 52 -10.24 17.19 -34.54
C ALA A 52 -9.05 16.74 -35.39
N LYS A 53 -8.33 17.73 -35.93
CA LYS A 53 -7.05 17.52 -36.58
C LYS A 53 -5.95 17.65 -35.53
N GLY A 54 -5.63 16.56 -34.85
CA GLY A 54 -4.66 16.52 -33.76
C GLY A 54 -5.02 15.52 -32.68
N SER A 55 -4.59 15.75 -31.44
CA SER A 55 -4.85 14.81 -30.35
C SER A 55 -6.29 14.87 -29.87
N VAL A 56 -6.95 13.72 -29.79
CA VAL A 56 -8.35 13.58 -29.37
C VAL A 56 -8.41 12.63 -28.18
N GLY A 57 -8.99 13.08 -27.09
CA GLY A 57 -9.27 12.27 -25.90
C GLY A 57 -10.68 12.45 -25.39
N GLY A 58 -11.27 11.42 -24.84
CA GLY A 58 -12.61 11.52 -24.29
C GLY A 58 -12.68 12.51 -23.12
N LEU A 59 -11.70 12.54 -22.25
CA LEU A 59 -11.58 13.51 -21.16
C LEU A 59 -10.59 14.63 -21.51
N ILE A 60 -9.36 14.26 -21.88
CA ILE A 60 -8.23 15.19 -22.09
C ILE A 60 -7.63 14.97 -23.48
N GLY A 61 -7.58 16.00 -24.30
CA GLY A 61 -6.96 15.92 -25.63
C GLY A 61 -5.45 15.74 -25.56
N HIS A 62 -4.77 16.55 -24.74
CA HIS A 62 -3.33 16.47 -24.54
C HIS A 62 -2.98 16.77 -23.08
N ALA A 63 -2.41 15.79 -22.42
CA ALA A 63 -2.03 15.86 -21.03
C ALA A 63 -0.54 16.15 -20.90
N GLY A 64 -0.21 17.31 -20.34
CA GLY A 64 1.14 17.72 -20.00
C GLY A 64 1.88 18.44 -21.14
N ALA A 65 2.72 19.32 -20.70
CA ALA A 65 3.77 19.97 -21.47
C ALA A 65 4.89 20.35 -20.48
N ASN A 66 6.00 20.88 -20.97
CA ASN A 66 7.08 21.33 -20.10
C ASN A 66 6.66 22.61 -19.33
N PRO A 67 6.84 22.72 -18.01
CA PRO A 67 7.30 21.74 -17.04
C PRO A 67 6.27 20.65 -16.73
N ALA A 68 6.63 19.68 -15.87
CA ALA A 68 5.86 18.49 -15.59
C ALA A 68 4.45 18.80 -15.07
N THR A 69 3.47 18.05 -15.55
CA THR A 69 2.08 18.14 -15.13
C THR A 69 1.60 16.78 -14.64
N TYR A 70 1.01 16.77 -13.45
CA TYR A 70 0.51 15.55 -12.82
C TYR A 70 -1.01 15.52 -12.90
N HIS A 71 -1.55 14.51 -13.57
CA HIS A 71 -2.97 14.32 -13.74
C HIS A 71 -3.46 13.15 -12.91
N THR A 72 -4.55 13.34 -12.16
CA THR A 72 -5.23 12.28 -11.43
C THR A 72 -6.67 12.20 -11.93
N ILE A 73 -7.07 11.06 -12.45
CA ILE A 73 -8.39 10.77 -12.99
C ILE A 73 -9.03 9.70 -12.12
N THR A 74 -10.07 10.06 -11.35
CA THR A 74 -10.71 9.19 -10.36
C THR A 74 -12.20 9.10 -10.64
N GLY A 75 -12.74 7.87 -10.79
CA GLY A 75 -14.16 7.63 -11.01
C GLY A 75 -14.73 8.29 -12.26
N CYS A 76 -13.90 8.58 -13.26
CA CYS A 76 -14.33 9.22 -14.50
C CYS A 76 -14.66 8.18 -15.58
N THR A 77 -15.64 8.51 -16.44
CA THR A 77 -16.09 7.61 -17.51
C THR A 77 -16.21 8.33 -18.84
N VAL A 78 -15.92 7.62 -19.92
CA VAL A 78 -16.26 8.01 -21.30
C VAL A 78 -17.01 6.84 -21.92
N LYS A 79 -18.21 7.07 -22.45
CA LYS A 79 -19.02 5.99 -23.02
C LYS A 79 -19.91 6.47 -24.17
N ASP A 80 -20.27 5.55 -25.05
CA ASP A 80 -21.17 5.76 -26.18
C ASP A 80 -20.74 6.95 -27.05
N SER A 81 -19.42 7.20 -27.16
CA SER A 81 -18.87 8.40 -27.79
C SER A 81 -18.01 8.05 -29.00
N THR A 82 -17.98 8.97 -29.97
CA THR A 82 -17.13 8.86 -31.16
C THR A 82 -15.95 9.83 -31.05
N LEU A 83 -14.75 9.29 -31.05
CA LEU A 83 -13.50 10.05 -30.94
C LEU A 83 -12.71 9.90 -32.23
N LYS A 84 -12.57 10.97 -33.00
CA LYS A 84 -11.99 10.94 -34.34
C LYS A 84 -10.86 11.95 -34.51
N CYS A 85 -9.67 11.44 -34.85
CA CYS A 85 -8.58 12.29 -35.36
C CYS A 85 -8.64 12.32 -36.89
N THR A 86 -8.72 13.50 -37.46
CA THR A 86 -8.75 13.70 -38.93
C THR A 86 -7.37 13.91 -39.55
N GLU A 87 -6.28 13.85 -38.77
CA GLU A 87 -4.92 13.97 -39.27
C GLU A 87 -4.45 12.64 -39.84
N THR A 88 -4.11 12.62 -41.11
CA THR A 88 -3.62 11.45 -41.84
C THR A 88 -2.10 11.35 -41.87
N GLY A 89 -1.54 10.14 -41.96
CA GLY A 89 -0.10 9.92 -42.08
C GLY A 89 0.74 10.25 -40.84
N LYS A 90 0.11 10.57 -39.73
CA LYS A 90 0.74 10.80 -38.45
C LYS A 90 0.54 9.63 -37.49
N SER A 91 1.34 9.57 -36.43
CA SER A 91 1.14 8.58 -35.37
C SER A 91 -0.26 8.66 -34.76
N TRP A 92 -0.77 7.54 -34.29
CA TRP A 92 -2.06 7.45 -33.60
C TRP A 92 -2.13 8.42 -32.41
N ARG A 93 -3.22 9.18 -32.30
CA ARG A 93 -3.39 10.27 -31.32
C ARG A 93 -4.78 10.28 -30.68
N VAL A 94 -5.48 9.17 -30.77
CA VAL A 94 -6.81 9.04 -30.20
C VAL A 94 -6.74 8.12 -28.98
N GLY A 95 -7.29 8.54 -27.87
CA GLY A 95 -7.38 7.74 -26.65
C GLY A 95 -8.73 7.89 -26.00
N ASP A 96 -9.22 6.82 -25.41
CA ASP A 96 -10.52 6.80 -24.76
C ASP A 96 -10.60 7.86 -23.64
N LEU A 97 -9.59 7.94 -22.81
CA LEU A 97 -9.50 8.98 -21.76
C LEU A 97 -8.60 10.14 -22.19
N VAL A 98 -7.41 9.84 -22.73
CA VAL A 98 -6.39 10.85 -23.04
C VAL A 98 -5.80 10.62 -24.42
N GLY A 99 -5.87 11.62 -25.30
CA GLY A 99 -5.37 11.52 -26.67
C GLY A 99 -3.85 11.46 -26.76
N THR A 100 -3.14 12.34 -26.08
CA THR A 100 -1.67 12.35 -26.01
C THR A 100 -1.21 12.67 -24.61
N ALA A 101 -0.28 11.88 -24.09
CA ALA A 101 0.46 12.18 -22.87
C ALA A 101 1.87 12.68 -23.21
N ASN A 102 2.36 13.68 -22.48
CA ASN A 102 3.66 14.30 -22.67
C ASN A 102 4.48 14.22 -21.37
N VAL A 103 5.04 15.32 -20.92
CA VAL A 103 5.85 15.39 -19.69
C VAL A 103 4.97 15.28 -18.45
N GLY A 104 5.46 14.62 -17.40
CA GLY A 104 4.74 14.40 -16.16
C GLY A 104 4.01 13.07 -16.14
N GLN A 105 2.87 13.01 -15.44
CA GLN A 105 2.17 11.77 -15.22
C GLN A 105 0.67 11.91 -15.45
N VAL A 106 0.07 10.86 -15.99
CA VAL A 106 -1.38 10.68 -16.02
C VAL A 106 -1.71 9.40 -15.27
N THR A 107 -2.42 9.54 -14.16
CA THR A 107 -2.83 8.42 -13.30
C THR A 107 -4.33 8.26 -13.35
N VAL A 108 -4.79 7.06 -13.64
CA VAL A 108 -6.19 6.63 -13.52
C VAL A 108 -6.28 5.68 -12.34
N ASP A 109 -7.21 5.90 -11.43
CA ASP A 109 -7.29 5.18 -10.15
C ASP A 109 -7.61 3.68 -10.28
N ALA A 110 -8.37 3.29 -11.30
CA ALA A 110 -8.68 1.91 -11.60
C ALA A 110 -8.74 1.68 -13.11
N ALA A 111 -8.59 0.42 -13.52
CA ALA A 111 -8.86 0.07 -14.92
C ALA A 111 -10.31 0.44 -15.24
N PRO A 112 -10.55 1.36 -16.19
CA PRO A 112 -11.90 1.65 -16.60
C PRO A 112 -12.54 0.39 -17.19
N SER A 113 -13.84 0.22 -17.00
CA SER A 113 -14.59 -0.82 -17.69
C SER A 113 -14.48 -0.61 -19.20
N ALA A 114 -14.44 -1.69 -19.97
CA ALA A 114 -14.39 -1.63 -21.43
C ALA A 114 -15.40 -0.59 -21.95
N SER A 115 -14.91 0.36 -22.74
CA SER A 115 -15.76 1.41 -23.29
C SER A 115 -16.47 0.92 -24.54
N GLN A 116 -17.64 1.49 -24.79
CA GLN A 116 -18.37 1.33 -26.06
C GLN A 116 -18.08 2.51 -27.00
N ASN A 117 -16.90 3.09 -26.94
CA ASN A 117 -16.52 4.23 -27.73
C ASN A 117 -15.92 3.79 -29.08
N PHE A 118 -16.03 4.66 -30.08
CA PHE A 118 -15.44 4.47 -31.40
C PHE A 118 -14.25 5.40 -31.56
N LEU A 119 -13.02 4.84 -31.54
CA LEU A 119 -11.78 5.58 -31.74
C LEU A 119 -11.29 5.37 -33.17
N THR A 120 -11.13 6.45 -33.94
CA THR A 120 -10.68 6.35 -35.33
C THR A 120 -9.63 7.39 -35.68
N GLN A 121 -8.66 6.98 -36.48
CA GLN A 121 -7.72 7.84 -37.20
C GLN A 121 -7.34 7.17 -38.53
N GLU A 122 -7.75 7.76 -39.64
CA GLU A 122 -7.47 7.21 -40.96
C GLU A 122 -5.97 7.30 -41.30
N ASN A 123 -5.44 6.22 -41.89
CA ASN A 123 -4.06 6.16 -42.35
C ASN A 123 -3.03 6.62 -41.31
N ALA A 124 -3.23 6.31 -40.06
CA ALA A 124 -2.23 6.56 -39.04
C ALA A 124 -0.95 5.78 -39.33
N SER A 125 0.21 6.44 -39.27
CA SER A 125 1.52 5.80 -39.52
C SER A 125 1.86 4.75 -38.47
N THR A 126 1.22 4.81 -37.27
CA THR A 126 1.27 3.79 -36.21
C THR A 126 -0.14 3.54 -35.76
N GLN A 127 -0.73 2.44 -36.16
CA GLN A 127 -2.07 2.04 -35.76
C GLN A 127 -2.06 1.51 -34.32
N LYS A 128 -3.12 1.79 -33.58
CA LYS A 128 -3.33 1.31 -32.22
C LYS A 128 -4.75 0.72 -32.10
N PRO A 129 -5.01 -0.10 -31.08
CA PRO A 129 -6.35 -0.62 -30.83
C PRO A 129 -7.40 0.47 -30.71
N GLU A 130 -8.58 0.23 -31.28
CA GLU A 130 -9.72 1.17 -31.25
C GLU A 130 -10.31 1.40 -29.86
N ASP A 131 -9.88 0.61 -28.87
CA ASP A 131 -10.24 0.73 -27.46
C ASP A 131 -9.05 1.20 -26.58
N SER A 132 -8.06 1.86 -27.17
CA SER A 132 -6.89 2.38 -26.46
C SER A 132 -7.28 3.43 -25.41
N ILE A 133 -6.88 3.24 -24.16
CA ILE A 133 -7.16 4.18 -23.06
C ILE A 133 -6.38 5.47 -23.25
N PHE A 134 -5.10 5.34 -23.60
CA PHE A 134 -4.21 6.45 -23.97
C PHE A 134 -3.82 6.32 -25.43
N GLY A 135 -4.00 7.37 -26.20
CA GLY A 135 -3.70 7.33 -27.62
C GLY A 135 -2.21 7.32 -27.93
N ARG A 136 -1.46 8.27 -27.40
CA ARG A 136 -0.05 8.46 -27.69
C ARG A 136 0.74 8.95 -26.48
N LYS A 137 1.99 8.49 -26.37
CA LYS A 137 3.04 9.16 -25.59
C LYS A 137 3.92 9.97 -26.54
N GLU A 138 4.25 11.21 -26.23
CA GLU A 138 5.17 12.00 -27.03
C GLU A 138 6.58 11.45 -26.95
N VAL A 139 7.24 11.33 -28.11
CA VAL A 139 8.59 10.75 -28.21
C VAL A 139 9.61 11.65 -27.50
N GLY A 140 10.53 11.04 -26.75
CA GLY A 140 11.58 11.76 -26.04
C GLY A 140 11.14 12.45 -24.75
N THR A 141 9.97 12.09 -24.22
CA THR A 141 9.47 12.62 -22.94
C THR A 141 9.51 11.55 -21.86
N ASP A 142 9.67 11.99 -20.60
CA ASP A 142 9.68 11.13 -19.41
C ASP A 142 8.28 10.87 -18.83
N GLY A 143 7.24 11.30 -19.55
CA GLY A 143 5.85 11.16 -19.10
C GLY A 143 5.44 9.71 -18.86
N LEU A 144 4.73 9.46 -17.77
CA LEU A 144 4.21 8.17 -17.39
C LEU A 144 2.69 8.13 -17.52
N MET A 145 2.17 7.02 -18.02
CA MET A 145 0.75 6.70 -18.04
C MET A 145 0.52 5.55 -17.07
N ILE A 146 -0.34 5.75 -16.08
CA ILE A 146 -0.52 4.84 -14.95
C ILE A 146 -1.99 4.51 -14.81
N ILE A 147 -2.31 3.23 -14.67
CA ILE A 147 -3.66 2.75 -14.35
C ILE A 147 -3.58 1.89 -13.09
N GLY A 148 -4.29 2.32 -12.05
CA GLY A 148 -4.09 1.76 -10.72
C GLY A 148 -2.65 2.05 -10.26
N ASN A 149 -1.87 1.02 -10.10
CA ASN A 149 -0.44 1.10 -9.73
C ASN A 149 0.51 0.58 -10.83
N LYS A 150 0.04 0.48 -12.08
CA LYS A 150 0.80 -0.10 -13.19
C LYS A 150 1.09 0.94 -14.27
N VAL A 151 2.32 0.98 -14.74
CA VAL A 151 2.67 1.75 -15.94
C VAL A 151 2.10 1.04 -17.17
N VAL A 152 1.45 1.79 -18.03
CA VAL A 152 0.90 1.29 -19.29
C VAL A 152 1.52 2.02 -20.48
N ALA A 153 1.63 1.32 -21.60
CA ALA A 153 2.11 1.90 -22.86
C ALA A 153 0.99 2.66 -23.59
N ALA A 154 1.36 3.60 -24.42
CA ALA A 154 0.43 4.22 -25.35
C ALA A 154 -0.20 3.18 -26.29
N GLY A 155 -1.50 3.25 -26.48
CA GLY A 155 -2.26 2.27 -27.26
C GLY A 155 -2.52 0.95 -26.54
N THR A 156 -2.41 0.91 -25.20
CA THR A 156 -2.84 -0.25 -24.42
C THR A 156 -4.35 -0.33 -24.45
N ALA A 157 -4.87 -1.49 -24.88
CA ALA A 157 -6.29 -1.78 -24.86
C ALA A 157 -6.78 -2.13 -23.47
N TYR A 158 -8.09 -1.98 -23.22
CA TYR A 158 -8.69 -2.33 -21.92
C TYR A 158 -8.39 -3.76 -21.48
N GLY A 159 -8.45 -4.73 -22.38
CA GLY A 159 -8.17 -6.14 -22.09
C GLY A 159 -6.71 -6.45 -21.75
N ASP A 160 -5.77 -5.59 -22.13
CA ASP A 160 -4.33 -5.81 -21.97
C ASP A 160 -3.77 -5.30 -20.62
N ILE A 161 -4.55 -4.55 -19.86
CA ILE A 161 -4.09 -3.90 -18.63
C ILE A 161 -3.68 -4.91 -17.57
N VAL A 162 -4.33 -6.05 -17.55
CA VAL A 162 -4.13 -7.09 -16.51
C VAL A 162 -2.78 -7.81 -16.65
N ASN A 163 -2.18 -7.82 -17.83
CA ASN A 163 -1.07 -8.72 -18.16
C ASN A 163 0.29 -8.06 -18.42
N LYS A 164 0.38 -6.73 -18.52
CA LYS A 164 1.64 -6.03 -18.81
C LYS A 164 2.16 -5.30 -17.58
N ASN A 165 3.40 -5.57 -17.21
CA ASN A 165 4.21 -4.93 -16.16
C ASN A 165 3.97 -5.44 -14.72
N ALA A 166 3.85 -6.74 -14.52
CA ALA A 166 3.78 -7.35 -13.18
C ALA A 166 5.04 -7.10 -12.32
N ASN A 167 6.14 -6.62 -12.91
CA ASN A 167 7.46 -6.50 -12.26
C ASN A 167 7.92 -5.06 -12.00
N GLU A 168 7.16 -4.03 -12.37
CA GLU A 168 7.55 -2.65 -12.07
C GLU A 168 6.88 -2.19 -10.77
N VAL A 169 7.67 -2.02 -9.72
CA VAL A 169 7.22 -1.42 -8.47
C VAL A 169 7.22 0.09 -8.65
N LEU A 170 6.04 0.69 -8.61
CA LEU A 170 5.87 2.13 -8.54
C LEU A 170 5.47 2.54 -7.13
N VAL A 171 5.99 3.65 -6.66
CA VAL A 171 5.68 4.20 -5.35
C VAL A 171 5.00 5.54 -5.50
N GLU A 172 3.81 5.68 -4.96
CA GLU A 172 3.14 6.97 -4.89
C GLU A 172 3.78 7.81 -3.76
N VAL A 173 4.48 8.87 -4.14
CA VAL A 173 5.18 9.77 -3.22
C VAL A 173 4.31 10.95 -2.79
N SER A 174 3.31 11.28 -3.58
CA SER A 174 2.19 12.18 -3.25
C SER A 174 1.03 11.85 -4.18
N LYS A 175 -0.19 12.23 -3.83
CA LYS A 175 -1.39 11.88 -4.60
C LYS A 175 -1.23 12.18 -6.10
N GLY A 176 -1.27 11.13 -6.92
CA GLY A 176 -1.08 11.20 -8.36
C GLY A 176 0.38 11.35 -8.83
N HIS A 177 1.36 11.37 -7.93
CA HIS A 177 2.77 11.43 -8.28
C HIS A 177 3.48 10.13 -7.90
N TRP A 178 3.83 9.36 -8.90
CA TRP A 178 4.47 8.06 -8.78
C TRP A 178 5.92 8.13 -9.24
N VAL A 179 6.81 7.44 -8.55
CA VAL A 179 8.20 7.30 -8.94
C VAL A 179 8.58 5.82 -9.06
N LYS A 180 9.49 5.52 -9.99
CA LYS A 180 10.13 4.22 -10.07
C LYS A 180 11.40 4.28 -9.22
N PRO A 181 11.44 3.56 -8.08
CA PRO A 181 12.65 3.52 -7.27
C PRO A 181 13.82 2.90 -8.05
N LYS A 182 15.04 3.25 -7.66
CA LYS A 182 16.23 2.53 -8.13
C LYS A 182 16.19 1.08 -7.65
N GLU A 183 16.90 0.21 -8.36
CA GLU A 183 16.87 -1.23 -8.10
C GLU A 183 17.36 -1.60 -6.69
N ASP A 184 18.30 -0.84 -6.15
CA ASP A 184 18.87 -1.01 -4.82
C ASP A 184 18.12 -0.27 -3.69
N THR A 185 17.02 0.43 -4.02
CA THR A 185 16.23 1.13 -3.03
C THR A 185 15.42 0.15 -2.18
N VAL A 186 15.56 0.24 -0.87
CA VAL A 186 14.84 -0.59 0.11
C VAL A 186 13.63 0.14 0.69
N ALA A 187 13.80 1.43 1.01
CA ALA A 187 12.75 2.24 1.60
C ALA A 187 12.75 3.65 1.04
N MET A 188 11.62 4.36 1.18
CA MET A 188 11.47 5.75 0.76
C MET A 188 10.80 6.58 1.84
N ILE A 189 11.19 7.88 1.90
CA ILE A 189 10.45 8.94 2.62
C ILE A 189 10.12 10.02 1.59
N GLY A 190 8.85 10.14 1.24
CA GLY A 190 8.47 10.92 0.07
C GLY A 190 9.22 10.43 -1.18
N ALA A 191 9.89 11.31 -1.91
CA ALA A 191 10.70 10.95 -3.08
C ALA A 191 12.16 10.56 -2.75
N LYS A 192 12.58 10.64 -1.49
CA LYS A 192 13.94 10.31 -1.07
C LYS A 192 14.10 8.81 -0.88
N GLU A 193 15.10 8.25 -1.54
CA GLU A 193 15.39 6.82 -1.57
C GLU A 193 16.47 6.44 -0.54
N TYR A 194 16.35 5.24 0.04
CA TYR A 194 17.27 4.71 1.05
C TYR A 194 17.64 3.26 0.71
N PRO A 195 18.93 2.90 0.78
CA PRO A 195 19.41 1.56 0.46
C PRO A 195 19.15 0.55 1.59
N ASN A 196 18.72 1.00 2.77
CA ASN A 196 18.33 0.15 3.89
C ASN A 196 17.30 0.85 4.79
N LEU A 197 16.51 0.05 5.50
CA LEU A 197 15.42 0.53 6.32
C LEU A 197 15.90 1.30 7.56
N THR A 198 17.00 0.86 8.16
CA THR A 198 17.62 1.52 9.33
C THR A 198 18.02 2.96 9.01
N ALA A 199 18.61 3.20 7.83
CA ALA A 199 18.96 4.56 7.40
C ALA A 199 17.73 5.45 7.24
N ALA A 200 16.66 4.92 6.63
CA ALA A 200 15.40 5.65 6.47
C ALA A 200 14.79 6.02 7.84
N ILE A 201 14.71 5.07 8.78
CA ILE A 201 14.21 5.30 10.13
C ILE A 201 15.03 6.36 10.87
N ASN A 202 16.35 6.29 10.78
CA ASN A 202 17.24 7.23 11.46
C ASN A 202 17.07 8.67 10.94
N GLU A 203 16.84 8.81 9.66
CA GLU A 203 16.69 10.12 9.02
C GLU A 203 15.26 10.67 9.09
N ALA A 204 14.25 9.81 9.26
CA ALA A 204 12.86 10.23 9.34
C ALA A 204 12.60 11.29 10.38
N ASN A 205 11.82 12.32 10.03
CA ASN A 205 11.31 13.32 10.94
C ASN A 205 10.02 12.86 11.60
N THR A 206 9.60 13.57 12.64
CA THR A 206 8.31 13.31 13.28
C THR A 206 7.15 13.44 12.28
N GLY A 207 6.35 12.39 12.17
CA GLY A 207 5.20 12.31 11.26
C GLY A 207 5.51 11.77 9.89
N ASP A 208 6.78 11.51 9.55
CA ASP A 208 7.14 10.93 8.28
C ASP A 208 6.61 9.50 8.13
N THR A 209 6.30 9.14 6.88
CA THR A 209 6.02 7.76 6.47
C THR A 209 7.25 7.17 5.79
N VAL A 210 7.81 6.14 6.40
CA VAL A 210 8.85 5.29 5.82
C VAL A 210 8.15 4.15 5.08
N LYS A 211 8.22 4.16 3.77
CA LYS A 211 7.55 3.18 2.91
C LYS A 211 8.55 2.16 2.39
N LEU A 212 8.28 0.87 2.57
CA LEU A 212 9.06 -0.20 1.95
C LEU A 212 8.77 -0.27 0.45
N VAL A 213 9.81 -0.50 -0.35
CA VAL A 213 9.70 -0.67 -1.80
C VAL A 213 10.34 -1.98 -2.28
N ASN A 214 11.08 -2.63 -1.41
CA ASN A 214 11.62 -3.98 -1.61
C ASN A 214 11.52 -4.80 -0.33
N ASN A 215 11.66 -6.12 -0.45
CA ASN A 215 11.79 -7.00 0.71
C ASN A 215 13.09 -6.69 1.45
N VAL A 216 13.05 -6.75 2.77
CA VAL A 216 14.12 -6.32 3.66
C VAL A 216 14.52 -7.45 4.60
N THR A 217 15.81 -7.62 4.80
CA THR A 217 16.35 -8.47 5.87
C THR A 217 17.21 -7.62 6.79
N GLU A 218 16.58 -7.09 7.84
CA GLU A 218 17.20 -6.22 8.85
C GLU A 218 16.55 -6.42 10.22
N ASN A 219 17.33 -6.23 11.28
CA ASN A 219 16.78 -5.95 12.62
C ASN A 219 16.61 -4.44 12.73
N VAL A 220 15.40 -3.93 12.93
CA VAL A 220 15.18 -2.51 13.01
C VAL A 220 14.76 -2.06 14.41
N THR A 221 15.33 -0.94 14.84
CA THR A 221 14.97 -0.29 16.11
C THR A 221 14.34 1.07 15.83
N ILE A 222 13.16 1.31 16.39
CA ILE A 222 12.55 2.63 16.41
C ILE A 222 13.04 3.33 17.69
N PRO A 223 13.86 4.39 17.57
CA PRO A 223 14.36 5.12 18.75
C PRO A 223 13.25 5.81 19.54
N ALA A 224 13.44 5.98 20.85
CA ALA A 224 12.45 6.57 21.74
C ALA A 224 11.97 7.98 21.32
N ALA A 225 12.84 8.76 20.69
CA ALA A 225 12.50 10.12 20.21
C ALA A 225 11.76 10.15 18.87
N LYS A 226 11.58 9.01 18.19
CA LYS A 226 10.96 8.95 16.87
C LYS A 226 9.44 8.75 16.97
N THR A 227 8.72 9.48 16.12
CA THR A 227 7.29 9.29 15.84
C THR A 227 7.14 9.15 14.35
N ILE A 228 6.94 7.93 13.85
CA ILE A 228 6.93 7.62 12.42
C ILE A 228 5.83 6.62 12.06
N THR A 229 5.51 6.58 10.78
CA THR A 229 4.70 5.52 10.17
C THR A 229 5.60 4.60 9.34
N LEU A 230 5.50 3.29 9.51
CA LEU A 230 6.08 2.28 8.64
C LEU A 230 4.98 1.71 7.75
N ASP A 231 5.05 2.00 6.45
CA ASP A 231 4.18 1.41 5.44
C ASP A 231 4.87 0.20 4.82
N LEU A 232 4.33 -0.99 5.09
CA LEU A 232 4.86 -2.24 4.58
C LEU A 232 4.69 -2.40 3.06
N ASN A 233 3.71 -1.71 2.46
CA ASN A 233 3.52 -1.63 1.01
C ASN A 233 3.60 -2.98 0.27
N GLY A 234 3.11 -4.05 0.86
CA GLY A 234 3.15 -5.40 0.30
C GLY A 234 4.47 -6.15 0.46
N MET A 235 5.50 -5.52 1.03
CA MET A 235 6.83 -6.09 1.18
C MET A 235 6.97 -6.92 2.46
N THR A 236 8.00 -7.75 2.49
CA THR A 236 8.37 -8.55 3.67
C THR A 236 9.58 -7.95 4.35
N LEU A 237 9.46 -7.67 5.65
CA LEU A 237 10.55 -7.35 6.55
C LEU A 237 10.88 -8.60 7.39
N THR A 238 12.07 -9.14 7.20
CA THR A 238 12.57 -10.30 7.94
C THR A 238 13.78 -9.88 8.77
N ASN A 239 13.93 -10.45 9.95
CA ASN A 239 15.10 -10.17 10.80
C ASN A 239 16.38 -10.89 10.32
N VAL A 240 17.52 -10.44 10.85
CA VAL A 240 18.80 -11.13 10.74
C VAL A 240 18.94 -12.14 11.89
N ASP A 241 19.01 -11.67 13.13
CA ASP A 241 19.33 -12.48 14.31
C ASP A 241 18.65 -12.02 15.62
N ASP A 242 17.99 -10.87 15.63
CA ASP A 242 17.28 -10.33 16.79
C ASP A 242 15.77 -10.17 16.52
N HIS A 243 15.06 -9.40 17.32
CA HIS A 243 13.69 -9.00 17.02
C HIS A 243 13.63 -8.27 15.68
N THR A 244 12.63 -8.56 14.88
CA THR A 244 12.49 -7.90 13.58
C THR A 244 12.27 -6.40 13.76
N ILE A 245 11.36 -6.05 14.65
CA ILE A 245 11.13 -4.65 15.06
C ILE A 245 11.24 -4.56 16.59
N LEU A 246 12.16 -3.72 17.07
CA LEU A 246 12.20 -3.24 18.44
C LEU A 246 11.69 -1.81 18.48
N ASN A 247 10.52 -1.58 19.05
CA ASN A 247 9.96 -0.24 19.16
C ASN A 247 10.17 0.35 20.55
N ASN A 248 10.94 1.43 20.63
CA ASN A 248 11.08 2.24 21.84
C ASN A 248 10.38 3.61 21.70
N GLY A 249 9.91 3.97 20.49
CA GLY A 249 9.30 5.26 20.16
C GLY A 249 7.79 5.18 19.94
N ASN A 250 7.29 6.05 19.09
CA ASN A 250 5.91 6.06 18.62
C ASN A 250 5.85 5.57 17.17
N LEU A 251 5.29 4.40 16.95
CA LEU A 251 5.27 3.72 15.66
C LEU A 251 3.83 3.45 15.22
N THR A 252 3.50 3.82 13.99
CA THR A 252 2.32 3.31 13.30
C THR A 252 2.78 2.34 12.23
N ILE A 253 2.20 1.12 12.17
CA ILE A 253 2.46 0.15 11.10
C ILE A 253 1.20 0.03 10.26
N MET A 254 1.36 0.14 8.94
CA MET A 254 0.24 0.11 8.00
C MET A 254 0.59 -0.61 6.69
N GLY A 255 -0.41 -0.71 5.83
CA GLY A 255 -0.27 -1.36 4.53
C GLY A 255 -0.37 -2.88 4.60
N THR A 256 -0.48 -3.51 3.44
CA THR A 256 -0.32 -4.95 3.30
C THR A 256 1.17 -5.29 3.34
N GLY A 257 1.53 -6.50 3.70
CA GLY A 257 2.92 -6.93 3.80
C GLY A 257 3.13 -7.83 5.00
N ARG A 258 4.38 -8.14 5.30
CA ARG A 258 4.70 -9.09 6.36
C ARG A 258 5.87 -8.63 7.19
N VAL A 259 5.76 -8.81 8.51
CA VAL A 259 6.86 -8.70 9.48
C VAL A 259 7.11 -10.10 10.01
N ASP A 260 8.21 -10.72 9.59
CA ASP A 260 8.56 -12.09 9.91
C ASP A 260 9.77 -12.15 10.84
N ASN A 261 9.75 -13.06 11.80
CA ASN A 261 10.91 -13.37 12.60
C ASN A 261 11.30 -14.84 12.44
N ILE A 262 12.51 -15.09 12.02
CA ILE A 262 13.04 -16.44 11.76
C ILE A 262 14.07 -16.91 12.78
N SER A 263 14.32 -16.10 13.83
CA SER A 263 15.34 -16.41 14.85
C SER A 263 14.75 -17.07 16.08
N HIS A 264 15.59 -17.86 16.73
CA HIS A 264 15.27 -18.47 18.00
C HIS A 264 15.05 -17.41 19.09
N ALA A 265 14.04 -17.59 19.93
CA ALA A 265 13.69 -16.76 21.09
C ALA A 265 13.54 -15.25 20.78
N LYS A 266 13.13 -14.91 19.56
CA LYS A 266 12.89 -13.54 19.11
C LYS A 266 11.50 -13.41 18.48
N GLY A 267 10.92 -12.23 18.52
CA GLY A 267 9.60 -11.94 17.96
C GLY A 267 9.63 -11.00 16.77
N ALA A 268 8.55 -11.00 16.01
CA ALA A 268 8.35 -10.08 14.90
C ALA A 268 8.28 -8.63 15.39
N LEU A 269 7.65 -8.39 16.54
CA LEU A 269 7.57 -7.07 17.16
C LEU A 269 7.78 -7.17 18.67
N TYR A 270 8.74 -6.42 19.19
CA TYR A 270 8.87 -6.15 20.60
C TYR A 270 8.62 -4.67 20.88
N ASN A 271 7.47 -4.37 21.50
CA ASN A 271 7.08 -3.01 21.79
C ASN A 271 7.38 -2.62 23.25
N LYS A 272 8.18 -1.58 23.42
CA LYS A 272 8.47 -0.91 24.68
C LYS A 272 7.96 0.54 24.72
N GLY A 273 7.61 1.09 23.56
CA GLY A 273 7.04 2.43 23.39
C GLY A 273 5.55 2.39 23.13
N THR A 274 5.11 3.20 22.18
CA THR A 274 3.72 3.21 21.71
C THR A 274 3.67 2.68 20.28
N VAL A 275 2.74 1.76 19.99
CA VAL A 275 2.53 1.27 18.63
C VAL A 275 1.06 1.17 18.28
N VAL A 276 0.72 1.56 17.06
CA VAL A 276 -0.59 1.34 16.44
C VAL A 276 -0.39 0.48 15.20
N ILE A 277 -1.10 -0.64 15.11
CA ILE A 277 -1.03 -1.58 14.00
C ILE A 277 -2.32 -1.50 13.21
N ASN A 278 -2.27 -0.93 12.01
CA ASN A 278 -3.40 -0.76 11.10
C ASN A 278 -3.39 -1.76 9.93
N GLY A 279 -2.41 -2.66 9.88
CA GLY A 279 -2.31 -3.65 8.81
C GLY A 279 -1.05 -4.52 8.92
N GLY A 280 -0.88 -5.38 7.94
CA GLY A 280 0.25 -6.30 7.84
C GLY A 280 0.05 -7.63 8.56
N THR A 281 0.89 -8.59 8.18
CA THR A 281 0.95 -9.92 8.80
C THR A 281 2.19 -10.04 9.65
N PHE A 282 2.02 -10.30 10.93
CA PHE A 282 3.10 -10.57 11.88
C PHE A 282 3.23 -12.06 12.08
N ASP A 283 4.42 -12.61 11.89
CA ASP A 283 4.66 -14.05 11.89
C ASP A 283 6.00 -14.43 12.51
N ARG A 284 6.08 -15.67 12.92
CA ARG A 284 7.32 -16.41 13.16
C ARG A 284 7.32 -17.65 12.26
N SER A 285 7.66 -17.46 10.98
CA SER A 285 7.44 -18.48 9.94
C SER A 285 8.20 -19.77 10.15
N ARG A 286 9.35 -19.73 10.82
CA ARG A 286 10.17 -20.91 11.14
C ARG A 286 9.81 -21.58 12.46
N GLU A 287 8.78 -21.09 13.15
CA GLU A 287 8.27 -21.76 14.33
C GLU A 287 7.73 -23.13 13.94
N ASN A 288 8.25 -24.19 14.52
CA ASN A 288 7.77 -25.55 14.26
C ASN A 288 7.10 -26.21 15.48
N GLY A 289 7.08 -25.50 16.60
CA GLY A 289 6.40 -25.90 17.81
C GLY A 289 6.90 -27.20 18.44
N MET A 290 8.05 -27.67 17.98
CA MET A 290 8.57 -28.96 18.36
C MET A 290 9.69 -28.83 19.35
N ASN A 291 9.98 -29.52 20.20
CA ASN A 291 11.11 -29.71 21.10
C ASN A 291 11.70 -28.46 21.78
N LYS A 292 11.40 -28.41 23.02
CA LYS A 292 12.03 -27.58 24.00
C LYS A 292 13.54 -27.81 24.02
N GLY A 293 14.33 -26.81 23.63
CA GLY A 293 15.77 -26.82 23.80
C GLY A 293 16.60 -26.94 22.52
N GLU A 294 16.02 -27.23 21.37
CA GLU A 294 16.77 -27.21 20.11
C GLU A 294 16.79 -25.81 19.50
N SER A 295 17.95 -25.37 19.04
CA SER A 295 18.13 -24.09 18.35
C SER A 295 17.19 -23.97 17.15
N GLY A 296 16.45 -22.89 17.08
CA GLY A 296 15.48 -22.62 16.00
C GLY A 296 14.11 -23.27 16.20
N GLN A 297 13.92 -24.06 17.23
CA GLN A 297 12.65 -24.73 17.52
C GLN A 297 11.96 -24.17 18.75
N ASN A 298 12.71 -23.56 19.65
CA ASN A 298 12.17 -22.96 20.82
C ASN A 298 11.41 -21.68 20.47
N SER A 299 10.18 -21.65 20.83
CA SER A 299 9.23 -20.62 20.53
C SER A 299 9.48 -19.35 21.34
N TRP A 300 9.08 -18.23 20.78
CA TRP A 300 8.89 -16.99 21.50
C TRP A 300 7.58 -16.35 21.04
N TYR A 301 7.15 -15.26 21.65
CA TYR A 301 5.96 -14.54 21.23
C TYR A 301 6.14 -13.98 19.83
N THR A 302 5.11 -14.04 18.99
CA THR A 302 5.15 -13.31 17.71
C THR A 302 5.16 -11.81 17.97
N ILE A 303 4.31 -11.35 18.93
CA ILE A 303 4.32 -9.98 19.42
C ILE A 303 4.49 -9.95 20.94
N LYS A 304 5.43 -9.15 21.42
CA LYS A 304 5.60 -8.82 22.84
C LYS A 304 5.33 -7.35 23.06
N ASN A 305 4.41 -7.05 23.99
CA ASN A 305 4.10 -5.69 24.41
C ASN A 305 4.42 -5.48 25.89
N VAL A 306 5.27 -4.49 26.17
CA VAL A 306 5.51 -3.97 27.53
C VAL A 306 5.32 -2.44 27.58
N GLY A 307 4.79 -1.84 26.52
CA GLY A 307 4.40 -0.44 26.40
C GLY A 307 2.91 -0.30 26.11
N THR A 308 2.54 0.62 25.24
CA THR A 308 1.16 0.82 24.81
C THR A 308 1.01 0.32 23.37
N MET A 309 0.00 -0.51 23.12
CA MET A 309 -0.27 -1.08 21.80
C MET A 309 -1.74 -1.05 21.47
N THR A 310 -2.07 -0.63 20.25
CA THR A 310 -3.40 -0.76 19.66
C THR A 310 -3.31 -1.57 18.38
N ILE A 311 -4.17 -2.58 18.21
CA ILE A 311 -4.26 -3.39 17.01
C ILE A 311 -5.66 -3.21 16.42
N ASN A 312 -5.69 -2.75 15.17
CA ASN A 312 -6.91 -2.44 14.42
C ASN A 312 -7.21 -3.49 13.35
N ASP A 313 -8.33 -3.32 12.66
CA ASP A 313 -8.67 -4.13 11.49
C ASP A 313 -7.58 -4.06 10.42
N GLY A 314 -7.45 -5.14 9.64
CA GLY A 314 -6.41 -5.29 8.61
C GLY A 314 -5.12 -5.95 9.12
N ALA A 315 -4.88 -6.01 10.43
CA ALA A 315 -3.76 -6.74 11.00
C ALA A 315 -4.02 -8.24 11.08
N THR A 316 -3.01 -9.04 10.80
CA THR A 316 -3.00 -10.49 11.05
C THR A 316 -1.81 -10.84 11.93
N VAL A 317 -2.03 -11.57 13.00
CA VAL A 317 -0.98 -12.12 13.86
C VAL A 317 -1.07 -13.63 13.84
N GLN A 318 0.01 -14.29 13.46
CA GLN A 318 0.06 -15.74 13.32
C GLN A 318 1.43 -16.29 13.69
N THR A 319 1.60 -17.59 13.59
CA THR A 319 2.87 -18.26 13.79
C THR A 319 3.00 -19.45 12.84
N ALA A 320 4.23 -19.91 12.61
CA ALA A 320 4.55 -21.06 11.75
C ALA A 320 3.99 -20.95 10.33
N GLY A 321 4.00 -19.75 9.74
CA GLY A 321 3.45 -19.53 8.39
C GLY A 321 1.95 -19.79 8.28
N ASN A 322 1.18 -19.55 9.36
CA ASN A 322 -0.24 -19.90 9.51
C ASN A 322 -0.49 -21.41 9.69
N ASN A 323 0.50 -22.17 10.11
CA ASN A 323 0.31 -23.55 10.54
C ASN A 323 0.08 -23.59 12.05
N ALA A 324 -1.15 -23.35 12.47
CA ALA A 324 -1.51 -23.22 13.88
C ALA A 324 -1.18 -24.44 14.74
N ALA A 325 -1.11 -25.64 14.14
CA ALA A 325 -0.75 -26.86 14.85
C ALA A 325 0.71 -26.89 15.33
N LEU A 326 1.59 -26.07 14.75
CA LEU A 326 3.01 -26.04 15.08
C LEU A 326 3.36 -24.98 16.13
N GLY A 327 2.66 -23.86 16.18
CA GLY A 327 2.99 -22.72 17.03
C GLY A 327 2.55 -22.86 18.50
N LYS A 328 2.82 -23.97 19.17
CA LYS A 328 2.21 -24.30 20.46
C LYS A 328 3.10 -24.15 21.71
N PHE A 329 4.31 -23.64 21.58
CA PHE A 329 5.22 -23.54 22.74
C PHE A 329 5.20 -22.16 23.43
N SER A 330 4.87 -21.11 22.72
CA SER A 330 4.70 -19.77 23.29
C SER A 330 3.38 -19.16 22.86
N SER A 331 2.88 -18.25 23.67
CA SER A 331 1.70 -17.48 23.31
C SER A 331 1.97 -16.62 22.08
N LEU A 332 0.93 -16.36 21.30
CA LEU A 332 1.07 -15.60 20.07
C LEU A 332 1.36 -14.11 20.37
N VAL A 333 0.49 -13.49 21.16
CA VAL A 333 0.67 -12.13 21.66
C VAL A 333 0.80 -12.18 23.18
N SER A 334 1.89 -11.61 23.71
CA SER A 334 2.07 -11.42 25.14
C SER A 334 2.04 -9.93 25.47
N ASN A 335 1.13 -9.55 26.36
CA ASN A 335 1.01 -8.23 26.95
C ASN A 335 1.43 -8.28 28.41
N GLY A 336 2.42 -7.52 28.81
CA GLY A 336 2.89 -7.50 30.19
C GLY A 336 4.22 -8.19 30.41
N TYR A 337 4.56 -8.39 31.67
CA TYR A 337 5.82 -8.97 32.11
C TYR A 337 5.58 -10.38 32.61
N PHE A 338 6.36 -11.34 32.15
CA PHE A 338 6.35 -12.67 32.73
C PHE A 338 7.27 -12.72 33.93
N ASN A 339 6.70 -12.86 35.11
CA ASN A 339 7.44 -13.11 36.33
C ASN A 339 6.65 -14.08 37.20
N ALA A 340 6.94 -15.37 37.07
CA ALA A 340 6.24 -16.41 37.74
C ALA A 340 6.13 -16.14 39.29
N GLY A 341 4.95 -15.82 39.75
CA GLY A 341 4.63 -15.63 41.16
C GLY A 341 4.59 -14.23 41.70
N ASP A 342 4.68 -13.20 40.82
CA ASP A 342 4.68 -11.82 41.25
C ASP A 342 3.71 -10.94 40.42
N TYR A 343 2.45 -11.24 40.50
CA TYR A 343 1.39 -10.53 39.75
C TYR A 343 1.18 -9.07 40.20
N THR A 344 1.62 -8.73 41.40
CA THR A 344 1.36 -7.43 42.04
C THR A 344 2.62 -6.57 42.17
N ASN A 345 3.78 -7.10 41.84
CA ASN A 345 5.05 -6.42 42.05
C ASN A 345 5.17 -5.13 41.24
N ASN A 346 5.29 -4.03 41.96
CA ASN A 346 5.47 -2.72 41.41
C ASN A 346 6.95 -2.35 41.31
N ARG A 347 7.75 -3.09 40.55
CA ARG A 347 9.19 -2.85 40.36
C ARG A 347 9.53 -1.52 39.68
N GLY A 348 8.67 -0.52 39.76
CA GLY A 348 8.83 0.73 39.02
C GLY A 348 8.59 0.60 37.50
N LEU A 349 7.99 -0.51 37.07
CA LEU A 349 7.67 -0.76 35.67
C LEU A 349 6.35 -0.08 35.31
N GLU A 350 6.29 0.48 34.12
CA GLU A 350 5.05 1.02 33.56
C GLU A 350 4.02 -0.09 33.38
N GLN A 351 2.72 0.24 33.41
CA GLN A 351 1.65 -0.69 33.12
C GLN A 351 1.53 -0.89 31.61
N PRO A 352 1.80 -2.09 31.06
CA PRO A 352 1.56 -2.37 29.66
C PRO A 352 0.07 -2.36 29.32
N ILE A 353 -0.27 -1.71 28.20
CA ILE A 353 -1.64 -1.56 27.72
C ILE A 353 -1.73 -2.18 26.32
N LEU A 354 -2.68 -3.11 26.16
CA LEU A 354 -3.04 -3.67 24.87
C LEU A 354 -4.52 -3.44 24.60
N THR A 355 -4.83 -2.73 23.54
CA THR A 355 -6.18 -2.57 23.00
C THR A 355 -6.27 -3.30 21.66
N ILE A 356 -7.27 -4.13 21.48
CA ILE A 356 -7.55 -4.83 20.24
C ILE A 356 -8.93 -4.40 19.76
N ASP A 357 -8.95 -3.55 18.73
CA ASP A 357 -10.18 -3.05 18.12
C ASP A 357 -10.60 -3.91 16.91
N GLY A 358 -9.68 -4.74 16.40
CA GLY A 358 -9.93 -5.61 15.25
C GLY A 358 -8.76 -6.55 14.95
N GLY A 359 -8.73 -7.09 13.74
CA GLY A 359 -7.67 -7.97 13.27
C GLY A 359 -7.94 -9.45 13.42
N THR A 360 -7.01 -10.28 12.94
CA THR A 360 -7.09 -11.75 12.95
C THR A 360 -5.91 -12.35 13.69
N PHE A 361 -6.18 -13.20 14.66
CA PHE A 361 -5.17 -13.82 15.53
C PHE A 361 -5.30 -15.33 15.46
N ARG A 362 -4.21 -16.03 15.11
CA ARG A 362 -4.25 -17.49 14.88
C ARG A 362 -3.07 -18.21 15.53
N GLY A 363 -3.35 -19.13 16.41
CA GLY A 363 -2.36 -20.04 16.98
C GLY A 363 -1.72 -19.55 18.29
N GLY A 364 -0.53 -20.05 18.55
CA GLY A 364 0.17 -19.90 19.81
C GLY A 364 -0.33 -20.88 20.89
N LEU A 365 0.45 -21.05 21.97
CA LEU A 365 0.01 -21.78 23.18
C LEU A 365 -1.26 -21.13 23.73
N ASN A 366 -1.22 -19.83 23.94
CA ASN A 366 -2.39 -18.98 24.08
C ASN A 366 -2.37 -17.94 22.96
N THR A 367 -3.51 -17.61 22.39
CA THR A 367 -3.56 -16.61 21.32
C THR A 367 -3.26 -15.23 21.89
N ILE A 368 -3.90 -14.85 22.98
CA ILE A 368 -3.58 -13.64 23.75
C ILE A 368 -3.21 -14.06 25.17
N LYS A 369 -2.03 -13.63 25.63
CA LYS A 369 -1.60 -13.75 27.01
C LYS A 369 -1.47 -12.38 27.63
N ASN A 370 -2.34 -12.06 28.58
CA ASN A 370 -2.27 -10.85 29.38
C ASN A 370 -1.57 -11.18 30.71
N ASP A 371 -0.30 -10.84 30.77
CA ASP A 371 0.62 -11.15 31.85
C ASP A 371 0.57 -10.14 33.01
N ASP A 372 1.56 -10.21 33.89
CA ASP A 372 1.64 -9.39 35.08
C ASP A 372 1.60 -7.90 34.75
N ARG A 373 0.88 -7.14 35.58
CA ARG A 373 0.66 -5.70 35.52
C ARG A 373 -0.07 -5.19 34.26
N ALA A 374 -0.37 -6.03 33.32
CA ALA A 374 -0.91 -5.60 32.04
C ALA A 374 -2.42 -5.32 32.10
N LYS A 375 -2.85 -4.35 31.28
CA LYS A 375 -4.26 -4.11 30.98
C LYS A 375 -4.56 -4.52 29.56
N LEU A 376 -5.58 -5.35 29.39
CA LEU A 376 -6.08 -5.81 28.10
C LEU A 376 -7.49 -5.27 27.88
N THR A 377 -7.75 -4.73 26.69
CA THR A 377 -9.09 -4.41 26.22
C THR A 377 -9.29 -5.04 24.84
N ILE A 378 -10.38 -5.80 24.66
CA ILE A 378 -10.75 -6.39 23.36
C ILE A 378 -12.13 -5.86 22.99
N ASN A 379 -12.20 -5.04 21.94
CA ASN A 379 -13.43 -4.47 21.40
C ASN A 379 -13.89 -5.18 20.13
N GLY A 380 -12.99 -5.92 19.46
CA GLY A 380 -13.27 -6.61 18.20
C GLY A 380 -12.18 -7.63 17.85
N GLY A 381 -12.23 -8.13 16.63
CA GLY A 381 -11.26 -9.09 16.09
C GLY A 381 -11.73 -10.53 16.07
N THR A 382 -10.95 -11.37 15.38
CA THR A 382 -11.19 -12.82 15.25
C THR A 382 -10.01 -13.60 15.81
N PHE A 383 -10.28 -14.47 16.77
CA PHE A 383 -9.27 -15.19 17.52
C PHE A 383 -9.47 -16.69 17.38
N SER A 384 -8.42 -17.42 17.04
CA SER A 384 -8.42 -18.88 16.93
C SER A 384 -7.26 -19.46 17.71
N ASN A 385 -7.58 -20.33 18.69
CA ASN A 385 -6.59 -21.11 19.41
C ASN A 385 -6.79 -22.60 19.15
N TYR A 386 -5.69 -23.32 19.01
CA TYR A 386 -5.68 -24.75 18.69
C TYR A 386 -5.05 -25.59 19.79
N TYR A 387 -4.64 -24.97 20.91
CA TYR A 387 -3.90 -25.71 21.91
C TYR A 387 -4.36 -25.48 23.35
N GLN A 388 -4.23 -24.28 23.94
CA GLN A 388 -4.54 -24.07 25.36
C GLN A 388 -5.71 -23.10 25.56
N ALA A 389 -5.52 -21.81 25.30
CA ALA A 389 -6.56 -20.81 25.52
C ALA A 389 -6.54 -19.71 24.44
N VAL A 390 -7.71 -19.20 24.09
CA VAL A 390 -7.81 -18.02 23.24
C VAL A 390 -7.31 -16.79 24.00
N VAL A 391 -7.74 -16.62 25.24
CA VAL A 391 -7.25 -15.56 26.13
C VAL A 391 -6.84 -16.17 27.45
N GLN A 392 -5.58 -15.99 27.83
CA GLN A 392 -5.09 -16.27 29.18
C GLN A 392 -4.86 -14.94 29.89
N ASN A 393 -5.59 -14.71 30.97
CA ASN A 393 -5.51 -13.45 31.70
C ASN A 393 -4.98 -13.63 33.12
N HIS A 394 -3.93 -12.91 33.47
CA HIS A 394 -3.33 -12.87 34.81
C HIS A 394 -3.55 -11.54 35.53
N ASN A 395 -4.18 -10.55 34.88
CA ASN A 395 -4.38 -9.23 35.47
C ASN A 395 -5.71 -8.62 34.98
N ILE A 396 -5.72 -7.36 34.57
CA ILE A 396 -6.93 -6.64 34.18
C ILE A 396 -7.27 -6.94 32.72
N ALA A 397 -8.46 -7.46 32.48
CA ALA A 397 -8.98 -7.65 31.13
C ALA A 397 -10.44 -7.19 31.03
N GLU A 398 -10.75 -6.50 29.93
CA GLU A 398 -12.09 -6.10 29.54
C GLU A 398 -12.34 -6.58 28.11
N ILE A 399 -13.43 -7.33 27.90
CA ILE A 399 -13.77 -7.88 26.58
C ILE A 399 -15.21 -7.46 26.28
N THR A 400 -15.38 -6.59 25.27
CA THR A 400 -16.68 -6.05 24.87
C THR A 400 -17.12 -6.55 23.49
N GLY A 401 -16.23 -7.20 22.73
CA GLY A 401 -16.51 -7.72 21.40
C GLY A 401 -15.51 -8.79 20.95
N GLY A 402 -15.64 -9.20 19.70
CA GLY A 402 -14.76 -10.21 19.08
C GLY A 402 -15.40 -11.57 18.87
N THR A 403 -14.79 -12.36 18.00
CA THR A 403 -15.16 -13.75 17.71
C THR A 403 -14.04 -14.67 18.19
N PHE A 404 -14.38 -15.61 19.09
CA PHE A 404 -13.41 -16.49 19.73
C PHE A 404 -13.71 -17.94 19.37
N THR A 405 -12.71 -18.64 18.82
CA THR A 405 -12.81 -20.04 18.42
C THR A 405 -11.69 -20.84 19.07
N ALA A 406 -12.05 -21.79 19.91
CA ALA A 406 -11.14 -22.80 20.41
C ALA A 406 -11.29 -24.06 19.55
N ALA A 407 -10.18 -24.73 19.24
CA ALA A 407 -10.24 -26.01 18.57
C ALA A 407 -10.91 -27.07 19.48
N SER A 408 -11.55 -28.03 18.86
CA SER A 408 -12.16 -29.19 19.53
C SER A 408 -11.11 -30.21 20.04
N ASP A 409 -9.85 -29.82 20.17
CA ASP A 409 -8.82 -30.65 20.80
C ASP A 409 -9.12 -30.79 22.27
N ALA A 410 -8.97 -32.00 22.82
CA ALA A 410 -9.21 -32.33 24.21
C ALA A 410 -8.36 -31.52 25.21
N ASN A 411 -7.39 -30.74 24.72
CA ASN A 411 -6.53 -29.86 25.52
C ASN A 411 -6.90 -28.38 25.40
N ALA A 412 -7.85 -27.99 24.56
CA ALA A 412 -8.36 -26.61 24.53
C ALA A 412 -9.26 -26.41 25.76
N LYS A 413 -8.84 -25.53 26.68
CA LYS A 413 -9.60 -25.16 27.89
C LYS A 413 -10.17 -23.76 27.74
#